data_8e31a5d80f549864972899c150497f59
#
_entry.id   8e31a5d80f549864972899c150497f59
#
_cell.length_a   1.000
_cell.length_b   1.000
_cell.length_c   1.000
_cell.angle_alpha   90.00
_cell.angle_beta   90.00
_cell.angle_gamma   90.00
#
_symmetry.space_group_name_H-M   'P 1'
#
loop_
_entity.id
_entity.type
_entity.pdbx_description
1 polymer ?
#
loop_
_entity_poly.entity_id
_entity_poly.type
_entity_poly.pdbx_seq_one_letter_code
_entity_poly.pdbx_strand_id
1 'polypeptide(L)'
;MALIKKFRIKSFKVDETIVELKNISFFYNKRQILNNLNLKIKKQEILGMLGPNGVGKSTIFNLITGLKDPNYGEIIINGINCTNLPINERFTKFKLGLVPQYGGLIHDLTLLDNLKLVSEIHIKEREL
;
A
#
# COMPACT_ATOMS: atom_id res chain seq x y z
N MET A 1 19.38 -3.69 10.60
CA MET A 1 18.86 -4.47 9.45
C MET A 1 17.44 -4.91 9.76
N ALA A 2 16.47 -4.38 9.04
CA ALA A 2 15.07 -4.69 9.28
C ALA A 2 14.77 -6.11 8.78
N LEU A 3 14.38 -7.02 9.66
CA LEU A 3 13.88 -8.32 9.27
C LEU A 3 12.40 -8.19 8.93
N ILE A 4 12.09 -7.95 7.68
CA ILE A 4 10.73 -8.08 7.18
C ILE A 4 10.49 -9.57 6.95
N LYS A 5 9.76 -10.22 7.87
CA LYS A 5 9.34 -11.60 7.68
C LYS A 5 8.06 -11.61 6.86
N LYS A 6 8.12 -12.26 5.71
CA LYS A 6 6.98 -12.51 4.83
C LYS A 6 6.28 -13.79 5.28
N PHE A 7 5.03 -13.68 5.72
CA PHE A 7 4.17 -14.83 5.97
C PHE A 7 3.26 -15.06 4.77
N ARG A 8 3.32 -16.25 4.23
CA ARG A 8 2.45 -16.68 3.13
C ARG A 8 1.39 -17.62 3.70
N ILE A 9 0.15 -17.19 3.68
CA ILE A 9 -0.96 -18.13 3.84
C ILE A 9 -1.11 -18.83 2.49
N LYS A 10 -1.03 -20.15 2.49
CA LYS A 10 -1.21 -20.97 1.29
C LYS A 10 -2.55 -20.61 0.65
N SER A 11 -2.55 -19.92 -0.46
CA SER A 11 -3.69 -19.77 -1.33
C SER A 11 -3.32 -20.22 -2.75
N PHE A 12 -4.32 -20.63 -3.49
CA PHE A 12 -4.24 -21.17 -4.84
C PHE A 12 -3.17 -20.55 -5.73
N LYS A 13 -2.57 -21.35 -6.60
CA LYS A 13 -1.50 -21.01 -7.54
C LYS A 13 -1.91 -19.92 -8.54
N VAL A 14 -1.93 -18.67 -8.12
CA VAL A 14 -1.92 -17.55 -9.06
C VAL A 14 -0.56 -16.87 -8.89
N ASP A 15 0.31 -17.04 -9.87
CA ASP A 15 1.68 -16.48 -9.86
C ASP A 15 1.73 -15.03 -10.37
N GLU A 16 0.59 -14.34 -10.33
CA GLU A 16 0.43 -12.98 -10.79
C GLU A 16 0.86 -11.99 -9.71
N THR A 17 1.89 -11.20 -10.00
CA THR A 17 2.35 -10.12 -9.11
C THR A 17 1.46 -8.90 -9.30
N ILE A 18 0.81 -8.44 -8.22
CA ILE A 18 -0.07 -7.26 -8.23
C ILE A 18 0.62 -6.00 -7.72
N VAL A 19 1.59 -6.11 -6.81
CA VAL A 19 2.41 -4.99 -6.35
C VAL A 19 3.87 -5.40 -6.41
N GLU A 20 4.69 -4.56 -6.99
CA GLU A 20 6.14 -4.74 -7.04
C GLU A 20 6.86 -3.45 -6.68
N LEU A 21 7.72 -3.53 -5.70
CA LEU A 21 8.69 -2.51 -5.36
C LEU A 21 10.05 -2.94 -5.89
N LYS A 22 10.67 -2.12 -6.75
CA LYS A 22 11.97 -2.40 -7.37
C LYS A 22 13.01 -1.41 -6.89
N ASN A 23 14.05 -1.92 -6.24
CA ASN A 23 15.22 -1.15 -5.82
C ASN A 23 14.86 0.13 -5.04
N ILE A 24 13.84 0.05 -4.21
CA ILE A 24 13.33 1.20 -3.47
C ILE A 24 14.33 1.63 -2.40
N SER A 25 14.76 2.88 -2.49
CA SER A 25 15.49 3.57 -1.42
C SER A 25 14.71 4.81 -0.97
N PHE A 26 14.59 4.97 0.33
CA PHE A 26 13.87 6.09 0.92
C PHE A 26 14.65 6.68 2.09
N PHE A 27 14.74 8.00 2.10
CA PHE A 27 15.38 8.78 3.17
C PHE A 27 14.35 9.66 3.86
N TYR A 28 14.42 9.71 5.17
CA TYR A 28 13.73 10.71 5.96
C TYR A 28 14.79 11.70 6.47
N ASN A 29 14.77 12.91 5.91
CA ASN A 29 15.87 13.86 6.02
C ASN A 29 17.20 13.21 5.56
N LYS A 30 18.20 13.14 6.46
CA LYS A 30 19.51 12.52 6.17
C LYS A 30 19.57 11.03 6.55
N ARG A 31 18.52 10.48 7.16
CA ARG A 31 18.48 9.08 7.62
C ARG A 31 17.89 8.18 6.54
N GLN A 32 18.63 7.20 6.11
CA GLN A 32 18.13 6.16 5.23
C GLN A 32 17.23 5.20 6.00
N ILE A 33 15.98 5.08 5.55
CA ILE A 33 14.97 4.19 6.15
C ILE A 33 14.87 2.89 5.35
N LEU A 34 14.88 3.00 4.02
CA LEU A 34 14.87 1.84 3.12
C LEU A 34 16.09 1.92 2.20
N ASN A 35 16.75 0.78 2.03
CA ASN A 35 17.93 0.66 1.18
C ASN A 35 17.72 -0.49 0.19
N ASN A 36 17.57 -0.14 -1.08
CA ASN A 36 17.46 -1.09 -2.19
C ASN A 36 16.44 -2.20 -1.95
N LEU A 37 15.28 -1.84 -1.39
CA LEU A 37 14.22 -2.79 -1.07
C LEU A 37 13.58 -3.33 -2.34
N ASN A 38 13.50 -4.64 -2.45
CA ASN A 38 12.75 -5.36 -3.45
C ASN A 38 11.66 -6.18 -2.78
N LEU A 39 10.40 -5.96 -3.18
CA LEU A 39 9.23 -6.63 -2.62
C LEU A 39 8.24 -6.93 -3.72
N LYS A 40 7.70 -8.14 -3.72
CA LYS A 40 6.58 -8.53 -4.60
C LYS A 40 5.44 -9.06 -3.77
N ILE A 41 4.23 -8.61 -4.07
CA ILE A 41 2.98 -9.10 -3.51
C ILE A 41 2.18 -9.71 -4.64
N LYS A 42 1.81 -10.96 -4.47
CA LYS A 42 1.05 -11.72 -5.47
C LYS A 42 -0.45 -11.57 -5.24
N LYS A 43 -1.22 -11.81 -6.27
CA LYS A 43 -2.68 -11.89 -6.17
C LYS A 43 -3.10 -12.90 -5.11
N GLN A 44 -4.11 -12.55 -4.32
CA GLN A 44 -4.63 -13.36 -3.22
C GLN A 44 -3.58 -13.66 -2.11
N GLU A 45 -2.51 -12.90 -2.03
CA GLU A 45 -1.52 -13.04 -0.98
C GLU A 45 -1.83 -12.10 0.19
N ILE A 46 -1.68 -12.61 1.41
CA ILE A 46 -1.64 -11.81 2.62
C ILE A 46 -0.18 -11.67 3.05
N LEU A 47 0.31 -10.43 3.03
CA LEU A 47 1.67 -10.12 3.43
C LEU A 47 1.68 -9.50 4.82
N GLY A 48 2.34 -10.18 5.77
CA GLY A 48 2.64 -9.62 7.09
C GLY A 48 4.04 -8.99 7.13
N MET A 49 4.13 -7.78 7.68
CA MET A 49 5.41 -7.11 7.92
C MET A 49 5.68 -7.02 9.42
N LEU A 50 6.75 -7.66 9.86
CA LEU A 50 7.17 -7.69 11.25
C LEU A 50 8.52 -6.97 11.43
N GLY A 51 8.66 -6.27 12.50
CA GLY A 51 9.88 -5.57 12.88
C GLY A 51 9.64 -4.53 13.97
N PRO A 52 10.68 -3.99 14.59
CA PRO A 52 10.57 -2.94 15.59
C PRO A 52 9.99 -1.65 15.01
N ASN A 53 9.54 -0.77 15.90
CA ASN A 53 9.07 0.55 15.49
C ASN A 53 10.20 1.36 14.83
N GLY A 54 9.84 2.14 13.80
CA GLY A 54 10.81 2.97 13.08
C GLY A 54 11.67 2.25 12.05
N VAL A 55 11.42 0.95 11.79
CA VAL A 55 12.20 0.14 10.84
C VAL A 55 11.78 0.34 9.37
N GLY A 56 10.71 1.09 9.12
CA GLY A 56 10.25 1.38 7.75
C GLY A 56 8.95 0.68 7.33
N LYS A 57 8.27 -0.08 8.21
CA LYS A 57 6.99 -0.74 7.87
C LYS A 57 5.95 0.24 7.33
N SER A 58 5.66 1.31 8.09
CA SER A 58 4.71 2.35 7.68
C SER A 58 5.20 3.10 6.43
N THR A 59 6.51 3.23 6.25
CA THR A 59 7.08 3.83 5.05
C THR A 59 6.74 3.05 3.80
N ILE A 60 6.80 1.72 3.85
CA ILE A 60 6.43 0.85 2.72
C ILE A 60 4.96 1.05 2.35
N PHE A 61 4.04 1.10 3.31
CA PHE A 61 2.64 1.41 3.06
C PHE A 61 2.45 2.79 2.43
N ASN A 62 3.13 3.81 2.96
CA ASN A 62 3.04 5.17 2.44
C ASN A 62 3.58 5.28 1.00
N LEU A 63 4.59 4.51 0.65
CA LEU A 63 5.12 4.44 -0.71
C LEU A 63 4.15 3.74 -1.67
N ILE A 64 3.57 2.61 -1.27
CA ILE A 64 2.59 1.88 -2.10
C ILE A 64 1.34 2.73 -2.34
N THR A 65 0.84 3.41 -1.32
CA THR A 65 -0.37 4.25 -1.42
C THR A 65 -0.14 5.59 -2.13
N GLY A 66 1.11 6.03 -2.27
CA GLY A 66 1.44 7.33 -2.85
C GLY A 66 1.37 8.50 -1.88
N LEU A 67 1.31 8.22 -0.56
CA LEU A 67 1.46 9.23 0.49
C LEU A 67 2.89 9.77 0.58
N LYS A 68 3.85 9.00 0.10
CA LYS A 68 5.25 9.38 -0.04
C LYS A 68 5.80 8.83 -1.36
N ASP A 69 6.78 9.54 -1.90
CA ASP A 69 7.53 9.13 -3.08
C ASP A 69 8.88 8.55 -2.68
N PRO A 70 9.38 7.52 -3.37
CA PRO A 70 10.71 7.00 -3.11
C PRO A 70 11.77 7.98 -3.64
N ASN A 71 12.94 8.01 -3.01
CA ASN A 71 14.08 8.74 -3.54
C ASN A 71 14.68 8.05 -4.76
N TYR A 72 14.65 6.70 -4.75
CA TYR A 72 15.13 5.86 -5.85
C TYR A 72 14.24 4.61 -5.96
N GLY A 73 14.17 4.08 -7.18
CA GLY A 73 13.46 2.86 -7.48
C GLY A 73 12.08 3.09 -8.09
N GLU A 74 11.34 2.01 -8.30
CA GLU A 74 10.05 2.03 -9.00
C GLU A 74 8.98 1.28 -8.20
N ILE A 75 7.76 1.80 -8.27
CA ILE A 75 6.56 1.19 -7.72
C ILE A 75 5.65 0.80 -8.87
N ILE A 76 5.33 -0.48 -8.96
CA ILE A 76 4.52 -1.06 -10.03
C ILE A 76 3.29 -1.72 -9.41
N ILE A 77 2.11 -1.34 -9.86
CA ILE A 77 0.83 -1.94 -9.44
C ILE A 77 0.11 -2.43 -10.69
N ASN A 78 -0.30 -3.69 -10.69
CA ASN A 78 -0.95 -4.36 -11.83
C ASN A 78 -0.17 -4.17 -13.14
N GLY A 79 1.17 -4.25 -13.07
CA GLY A 79 2.06 -4.08 -14.23
C GLY A 79 2.27 -2.65 -14.69
N ILE A 80 1.66 -1.67 -14.03
CA ILE A 80 1.75 -0.25 -14.39
C ILE A 80 2.69 0.46 -13.41
N ASN A 81 3.72 1.15 -13.92
CA ASN A 81 4.57 2.00 -13.10
C ASN A 81 3.76 3.21 -12.60
N CYS A 82 3.61 3.30 -11.31
CA CYS A 82 2.85 4.35 -10.62
C CYS A 82 3.70 5.18 -9.67
N THR A 83 5.02 5.14 -9.80
CA THR A 83 5.97 5.80 -8.89
C THR A 83 5.63 7.27 -8.65
N ASN A 84 5.27 7.99 -9.71
CA ASN A 84 4.95 9.42 -9.67
C ASN A 84 3.44 9.73 -9.69
N LEU A 85 2.58 8.71 -9.60
CA LEU A 85 1.14 8.94 -9.53
C LEU A 85 0.74 9.38 -8.11
N PRO A 86 -0.05 10.46 -7.97
CA PRO A 86 -0.53 10.93 -6.67
C PRO A 86 -1.52 9.94 -6.06
N ILE A 87 -1.71 10.06 -4.74
CA ILE A 87 -2.53 9.14 -3.95
C ILE A 87 -3.94 8.94 -4.50
N ASN A 88 -4.64 10.02 -4.83
CA ASN A 88 -6.01 9.96 -5.35
C ASN A 88 -6.10 9.14 -6.63
N GLU A 89 -5.16 9.33 -7.56
CA GLU A 89 -5.12 8.57 -8.81
C GLU A 89 -4.79 7.10 -8.59
N ARG A 90 -3.88 6.77 -7.64
CA ARG A 90 -3.58 5.37 -7.31
C ARG A 90 -4.79 4.66 -6.72
N PHE A 91 -5.50 5.30 -5.77
CA PHE A 91 -6.67 4.71 -5.14
C PHE A 91 -7.78 4.43 -6.15
N THR A 92 -8.08 5.41 -7.01
CA THR A 92 -9.09 5.26 -8.07
C THR A 92 -8.69 4.20 -9.09
N LYS A 93 -7.49 4.34 -9.67
CA LYS A 93 -7.03 3.48 -10.77
C LYS A 93 -6.84 2.02 -10.37
N PHE A 94 -6.25 1.78 -9.19
CA PHE A 94 -5.93 0.42 -8.74
C PHE A 94 -6.93 -0.12 -7.71
N LYS A 95 -7.95 0.65 -7.35
CA LYS A 95 -8.96 0.30 -6.35
C LYS A 95 -8.32 -0.12 -5.02
N LEU A 96 -7.37 0.70 -4.55
CA LEU A 96 -6.72 0.48 -3.27
C LEU A 96 -7.68 0.78 -2.13
N GLY A 97 -7.62 -0.03 -1.07
CA GLY A 97 -8.24 0.26 0.21
C GLY A 97 -7.19 0.41 1.30
N LEU A 98 -7.36 1.36 2.18
CA LEU A 98 -6.47 1.59 3.32
C LEU A 98 -7.27 1.62 4.61
N VAL A 99 -6.85 0.81 5.57
CA VAL A 99 -7.34 0.91 6.95
C VAL A 99 -6.23 1.56 7.77
N PRO A 100 -6.43 2.81 8.25
CA PRO A 100 -5.44 3.49 9.06
C PRO A 100 -5.30 2.84 10.44
N GLN A 101 -4.13 3.02 11.07
CA GLN A 101 -3.86 2.51 12.42
C GLN A 101 -4.76 3.20 13.48
N TYR A 102 -5.01 4.49 13.28
CA TYR A 102 -5.85 5.31 14.15
C TYR A 102 -6.86 6.08 13.30
N GLY A 103 -8.05 6.25 13.80
CA GLY A 103 -9.14 6.86 13.05
C GLY A 103 -9.76 5.90 12.03
N GLY A 104 -10.30 6.43 10.96
CA GLY A 104 -10.94 5.62 9.90
C GLY A 104 -12.43 5.40 10.12
N LEU A 105 -12.95 5.73 11.30
CA LEU A 105 -14.37 5.82 11.56
C LEU A 105 -14.74 7.25 11.98
N ILE A 106 -15.83 7.75 11.46
CA ILE A 106 -16.44 9.00 11.92
C ILE A 106 -17.29 8.63 13.11
N HIS A 107 -16.88 9.06 14.32
CA HIS A 107 -17.49 8.64 15.57
C HIS A 107 -18.95 9.09 15.72
N ASP A 108 -19.33 10.20 15.09
CA ASP A 108 -20.70 10.72 15.11
C ASP A 108 -21.66 10.01 14.16
N LEU A 109 -21.15 9.04 13.37
CA LEU A 109 -21.93 8.23 12.45
C LEU A 109 -22.05 6.79 12.95
N THR A 110 -23.17 6.16 12.60
CA THR A 110 -23.34 4.72 12.84
C THR A 110 -22.34 3.91 12.01
N LEU A 111 -22.13 2.65 12.37
CA LEU A 111 -21.30 1.73 11.57
C LEU A 111 -21.82 1.64 10.12
N LEU A 112 -23.13 1.56 9.96
CA LEU A 112 -23.77 1.48 8.64
C LEU A 112 -23.50 2.74 7.80
N ASP A 113 -23.57 3.93 8.39
CA ASP A 113 -23.31 5.18 7.68
C ASP A 113 -21.84 5.32 7.33
N ASN A 114 -20.92 4.89 8.19
CA ASN A 114 -19.50 4.81 7.86
C ASN A 114 -19.24 3.89 6.66
N LEU A 115 -19.89 2.73 6.60
CA LEU A 115 -19.77 1.81 5.47
C LEU A 115 -20.38 2.38 4.19
N LYS A 116 -21.53 3.07 4.29
CA LYS A 116 -22.17 3.74 3.15
C LYS A 116 -21.28 4.81 2.54
N LEU A 117 -20.64 5.66 3.34
CA LEU A 117 -19.71 6.67 2.85
C LEU A 117 -18.61 6.09 1.99
N VAL A 118 -17.99 4.99 2.44
CA VAL A 118 -16.94 4.32 1.66
C VAL A 118 -17.51 3.71 0.37
N SER A 119 -18.71 3.13 0.43
CA SER A 119 -19.33 2.51 -0.73
C SER A 119 -19.74 3.53 -1.79
N GLU A 120 -20.26 4.69 -1.39
CA GLU A 120 -20.69 5.75 -2.32
C GLU A 120 -19.53 6.35 -3.12
N ILE A 121 -18.35 6.47 -2.51
CA ILE A 121 -17.12 6.90 -3.20
C ILE A 121 -16.78 5.93 -4.34
N HIS A 122 -16.98 4.63 -4.16
CA HIS A 122 -16.65 3.61 -5.15
C HIS A 122 -17.79 3.32 -6.16
N ILE A 123 -19.05 3.61 -5.82
CA ILE A 123 -20.22 3.35 -6.68
C ILE A 123 -20.40 4.45 -7.73
N LYS A 124 -20.21 5.72 -7.38
CA LYS A 124 -20.30 6.84 -8.32
C LYS A 124 -19.36 6.74 -9.54
N GLU A 125 -18.31 5.95 -9.43
CA GLU A 125 -17.38 5.69 -10.53
C GLU A 125 -17.88 4.60 -11.52
N ARG A 126 -18.96 3.89 -11.21
CA ARG A 126 -19.52 2.84 -12.10
C ARG A 126 -20.63 3.35 -13.02
N GLU A 127 -21.13 4.56 -12.78
CA GLU A 127 -22.23 5.17 -13.53
C GLU A 127 -21.76 6.28 -14.49
N LEU A 128 -20.46 6.48 -14.62
CA LEU A 128 -19.82 7.35 -15.61
C LEU A 128 -19.04 6.51 -16.65
#